data_24f086286b7bd5a864514df42184343d
#
_entry.id   24f086286b7bd5a864514df42184343d
#
_cell.length_a   1.000
_cell.length_b   1.000
_cell.length_c   1.000
_cell.angle_alpha   90.00
_cell.angle_beta   90.00
_cell.angle_gamma   90.00
#
_symmetry.space_group_name_H-M   'P 1'
#
loop_
_entity.id
_entity.type
_entity.pdbx_description
1 polymer ?
#
loop_
_entity_poly.entity_id
_entity_poly.type
_entity_poly.pdbx_seq_one_letter_code
_entity_poly.pdbx_strand_id
1 'polypeptide(L)'
;TGSPHTAAIAEDLVADGLGAIPLSWYSGWPDPAFGKNVFESYTNYCYESMNGVDWLASNVVEGDVKLAVISWPGEYGQDGATGAKMAAEYLGIELVYDGEAAVIPGADQTPVITSLIESGANLVWATTAPSSFAEIFGGAAAQGFMPIWGGNSPTYNYQFLASPLAPALDAVYYYSSYVLAWNSGDTPGMKHMVAELQARIPDKPLSDYYAVGWTEAMAAHQILETAAQNKDMTRAGVIAAANETVVDYQGLAPNQGYGGEVNDYIVRESYIFDIQADLFDAEATVGSGGSTGAVLQGGGPIMSDQARDHVYESACFSAG
;
A
#
# COMPACT_ATOMS: atom_id res chain seq x y z
N THR A 1 -0.58 -4.01 -13.42
CA THR A 1 -0.53 -2.63 -13.98
C THR A 1 -0.66 -1.63 -12.84
N GLY A 2 0.29 -0.69 -12.70
CA GLY A 2 0.22 0.38 -11.69
C GLY A 2 -0.80 1.46 -12.07
N SER A 3 -1.03 2.44 -11.17
CA SER A 3 -2.09 3.45 -11.30
C SER A 3 -2.07 4.22 -12.63
N PRO A 4 -0.94 4.72 -13.14
CA PRO A 4 -0.95 5.39 -14.44
C PRO A 4 -1.37 4.50 -15.63
N HIS A 5 -1.05 3.20 -15.56
CA HIS A 5 -1.43 2.26 -16.62
C HIS A 5 -2.92 1.88 -16.51
N THR A 6 -3.44 1.76 -15.29
CA THR A 6 -4.86 1.47 -15.04
C THR A 6 -5.70 2.66 -15.49
N ALA A 7 -5.31 3.88 -15.15
CA ALA A 7 -5.99 5.10 -15.60
C ALA A 7 -6.05 5.20 -17.13
N ALA A 8 -4.94 4.86 -17.80
CA ALA A 8 -4.88 4.92 -19.28
C ALA A 8 -5.83 3.96 -19.99
N ILE A 9 -6.35 2.92 -19.34
CA ILE A 9 -7.24 1.92 -19.93
C ILE A 9 -8.63 1.86 -19.27
N ALA A 10 -8.87 2.64 -18.24
CA ALA A 10 -10.10 2.54 -17.44
C ALA A 10 -11.37 2.77 -18.27
N GLU A 11 -11.37 3.77 -19.15
CA GLU A 11 -12.49 4.04 -20.06
C GLU A 11 -12.72 2.89 -21.05
N ASP A 12 -11.66 2.29 -21.58
CA ASP A 12 -11.74 1.13 -22.48
C ASP A 12 -12.30 -0.10 -21.77
N LEU A 13 -11.95 -0.32 -20.49
CA LEU A 13 -12.53 -1.39 -19.69
C LEU A 13 -14.06 -1.25 -19.58
N VAL A 14 -14.54 -0.03 -19.34
CA VAL A 14 -15.98 0.26 -19.27
C VAL A 14 -16.63 0.06 -20.64
N ALA A 15 -16.05 0.61 -21.70
CA ALA A 15 -16.60 0.54 -23.07
C ALA A 15 -16.69 -0.91 -23.58
N ASP A 16 -15.72 -1.74 -23.25
CA ASP A 16 -15.64 -3.14 -23.68
C ASP A 16 -16.34 -4.11 -22.72
N GLY A 17 -16.84 -3.64 -21.58
CA GLY A 17 -17.45 -4.45 -20.53
C GLY A 17 -16.47 -5.46 -19.95
N LEU A 18 -15.23 -5.06 -19.73
CA LEU A 18 -14.17 -5.87 -19.12
C LEU A 18 -13.98 -5.49 -17.65
N GLY A 19 -13.82 -6.49 -16.79
CA GLY A 19 -13.39 -6.29 -15.40
C GLY A 19 -11.87 -6.38 -15.26
N ALA A 20 -11.29 -5.62 -14.35
CA ALA A 20 -9.87 -5.69 -14.00
C ALA A 20 -9.66 -5.64 -12.49
N ILE A 21 -8.72 -6.45 -11.99
CA ILE A 21 -8.15 -6.36 -10.65
C ILE A 21 -6.74 -5.77 -10.85
N PRO A 22 -6.55 -4.45 -10.67
CA PRO A 22 -5.28 -3.81 -10.98
C PRO A 22 -4.33 -3.84 -9.78
N LEU A 23 -3.03 -3.77 -10.00
CA LEU A 23 -2.03 -3.39 -9.00
C LEU A 23 -2.03 -1.87 -8.82
N SER A 24 -3.15 -1.33 -8.40
CA SER A 24 -3.42 0.09 -8.27
C SER A 24 -4.50 0.31 -7.21
N TRP A 25 -4.21 1.13 -6.24
CA TRP A 25 -5.04 1.39 -5.06
C TRP A 25 -5.33 2.88 -4.95
N TYR A 26 -5.80 3.44 -6.04
CA TYR A 26 -6.20 4.84 -6.15
C TYR A 26 -7.62 5.04 -5.65
N SER A 27 -7.84 5.96 -4.71
CA SER A 27 -9.15 6.18 -4.10
C SER A 27 -10.27 6.55 -5.07
N GLY A 28 -9.96 6.85 -6.31
CA GLY A 28 -10.93 7.15 -7.35
C GLY A 28 -11.53 5.95 -8.08
N TRP A 29 -10.99 4.72 -7.93
CA TRP A 29 -11.54 3.57 -8.66
C TRP A 29 -13.00 3.22 -8.33
N PRO A 30 -13.51 3.46 -7.11
CA PRO A 30 -14.91 3.28 -6.82
C PRO A 30 -15.85 4.28 -7.48
N ASP A 31 -15.33 5.34 -8.14
CA ASP A 31 -16.17 6.34 -8.83
C ASP A 31 -17.08 5.66 -9.87
N PRO A 32 -18.40 5.98 -9.88
CA PRO A 32 -19.35 5.45 -10.85
C PRO A 32 -18.95 5.66 -12.32
N ALA A 33 -18.10 6.66 -12.63
CA ALA A 33 -17.59 6.89 -13.97
C ALA A 33 -16.73 5.74 -14.51
N PHE A 34 -16.02 5.02 -13.62
CA PHE A 34 -15.27 3.81 -13.99
C PHE A 34 -16.16 2.57 -13.96
N GLY A 35 -17.45 2.74 -13.74
CA GLY A 35 -18.40 1.67 -13.63
C GLY A 35 -18.00 0.72 -12.50
N LYS A 36 -18.50 -0.46 -12.52
CA LYS A 36 -18.06 -1.53 -11.62
C LYS A 36 -17.07 -2.44 -12.34
N ASN A 37 -16.16 -1.86 -13.10
CA ASN A 37 -15.22 -2.58 -13.97
C ASN A 37 -13.81 -2.64 -13.39
N VAL A 38 -13.48 -1.75 -12.44
CA VAL A 38 -12.22 -1.80 -11.71
C VAL A 38 -12.49 -2.33 -10.30
N PHE A 39 -11.99 -3.53 -10.02
CA PHE A 39 -12.15 -4.21 -8.74
C PHE A 39 -10.91 -3.96 -7.91
N GLU A 40 -10.88 -2.82 -7.20
CA GLU A 40 -9.79 -2.48 -6.31
C GLU A 40 -9.75 -3.46 -5.14
N SER A 41 -8.61 -4.09 -4.91
CA SER A 41 -8.38 -4.92 -3.74
C SER A 41 -7.83 -4.05 -2.61
N TYR A 42 -8.22 -4.34 -1.36
CA TYR A 42 -7.69 -3.72 -0.14
C TYR A 42 -8.02 -2.22 0.02
N THR A 43 -7.32 -1.56 0.97
CA THR A 43 -7.41 -0.13 1.18
C THR A 43 -6.71 0.65 0.07
N ASN A 44 -7.15 1.89 -0.15
CA ASN A 44 -6.51 2.79 -1.12
C ASN A 44 -5.35 3.58 -0.49
N TYR A 45 -4.56 4.24 -1.33
CA TYR A 45 -3.40 5.03 -0.90
C TYR A 45 -3.75 6.14 0.09
N CYS A 46 -4.91 6.75 -0.07
CA CYS A 46 -5.39 7.83 0.80
C CYS A 46 -5.64 7.32 2.23
N TYR A 47 -6.43 6.26 2.39
CA TYR A 47 -6.71 5.70 3.71
C TYR A 47 -5.49 5.01 4.33
N GLU A 48 -4.66 4.37 3.51
CA GLU A 48 -3.37 3.84 3.97
C GLU A 48 -2.50 4.93 4.59
N SER A 49 -2.44 6.11 3.96
CA SER A 49 -1.69 7.26 4.47
C SER A 49 -2.30 7.84 5.75
N MET A 50 -3.65 7.93 5.83
CA MET A 50 -4.33 8.34 7.06
C MET A 50 -3.95 7.42 8.23
N ASN A 51 -4.02 6.11 8.00
CA ASN A 51 -3.69 5.12 9.02
C ASN A 51 -2.21 5.18 9.43
N GLY A 52 -1.32 5.26 8.45
CA GLY A 52 0.12 5.23 8.70
C GLY A 52 0.61 6.47 9.44
N VAL A 53 0.18 7.67 9.03
CA VAL A 53 0.54 8.92 9.70
C VAL A 53 0.00 8.94 11.13
N ASP A 54 -1.27 8.57 11.34
CA ASP A 54 -1.85 8.50 12.68
C ASP A 54 -1.09 7.52 13.57
N TRP A 55 -0.84 6.30 13.07
CA TRP A 55 -0.16 5.28 13.86
C TRP A 55 1.26 5.69 14.24
N LEU A 56 2.05 6.23 13.29
CA LEU A 56 3.42 6.68 13.55
C LEU A 56 3.48 7.86 14.51
N ALA A 57 2.59 8.84 14.33
CA ALA A 57 2.48 9.99 15.21
C ALA A 57 2.12 9.60 16.66
N SER A 58 1.26 8.59 16.81
CA SER A 58 0.74 8.17 18.11
C SER A 58 1.63 7.15 18.85
N ASN A 59 2.44 6.37 18.12
CA ASN A 59 3.15 5.24 18.72
C ASN A 59 4.69 5.31 18.61
N VAL A 60 5.23 6.15 17.71
CA VAL A 60 6.67 6.13 17.40
C VAL A 60 7.34 7.48 17.60
N VAL A 61 6.72 8.56 17.12
CA VAL A 61 7.32 9.90 17.22
C VAL A 61 7.17 10.44 18.64
N GLU A 62 8.30 10.86 19.23
CA GLU A 62 8.29 11.48 20.55
C GLU A 62 8.12 13.02 20.45
N GLY A 63 7.30 13.58 21.34
CA GLY A 63 7.06 15.02 21.43
C GLY A 63 6.11 15.55 20.34
N ASP A 64 6.26 16.84 19.99
CA ASP A 64 5.44 17.50 18.98
C ASP A 64 5.79 16.98 17.59
N VAL A 65 4.81 16.44 16.88
CA VAL A 65 4.99 15.89 15.53
C VAL A 65 5.05 17.02 14.50
N LYS A 66 6.07 16.96 13.64
CA LYS A 66 6.26 17.83 12.48
C LYS A 66 6.33 16.96 11.22
N LEU A 67 5.27 17.00 10.43
CA LEU A 67 5.16 16.16 9.25
C LEU A 67 5.77 16.82 8.01
N ALA A 68 6.56 16.06 7.25
CA ALA A 68 6.85 16.33 5.86
C ALA A 68 6.18 15.30 4.97
N VAL A 69 5.62 15.72 3.85
CA VAL A 69 5.02 14.82 2.84
C VAL A 69 5.79 14.96 1.56
N ILE A 70 6.11 13.83 0.92
CA ILE A 70 6.72 13.80 -0.42
C ILE A 70 6.02 12.80 -1.31
N SER A 71 5.78 13.13 -2.56
CA SER A 71 5.12 12.22 -3.47
C SER A 71 5.52 12.37 -4.94
N TRP A 72 5.27 11.30 -5.71
CA TRP A 72 5.20 11.37 -7.16
C TRP A 72 3.97 12.17 -7.60
N PRO A 73 3.97 12.75 -8.83
CA PRO A 73 2.77 13.28 -9.44
C PRO A 73 1.80 12.15 -9.85
N GLY A 74 0.51 12.48 -9.98
CA GLY A 74 -0.56 11.62 -10.46
C GLY A 74 -1.23 10.77 -9.39
N GLU A 75 -2.12 9.89 -9.83
CA GLU A 75 -3.12 9.17 -9.02
C GLU A 75 -2.52 8.33 -7.88
N TYR A 76 -1.29 7.84 -8.04
CA TYR A 76 -0.61 7.14 -6.95
C TYR A 76 -0.08 8.12 -5.91
N GLY A 77 0.83 9.00 -6.35
CA GLY A 77 1.59 9.83 -5.42
C GLY A 77 0.74 10.86 -4.69
N GLN A 78 -0.11 11.57 -5.44
CA GLN A 78 -0.91 12.66 -4.88
C GLN A 78 -2.10 12.15 -4.07
N ASP A 79 -2.63 10.97 -4.37
CA ASP A 79 -3.68 10.35 -3.56
C ASP A 79 -3.16 10.03 -2.15
N GLY A 80 -1.98 9.39 -2.04
CA GLY A 80 -1.36 9.13 -0.76
C GLY A 80 -0.91 10.40 -0.03
N ALA A 81 -0.35 11.39 -0.76
CA ALA A 81 0.04 12.67 -0.17
C ALA A 81 -1.18 13.41 0.41
N THR A 82 -2.31 13.40 -0.31
CA THR A 82 -3.56 13.99 0.17
C THR A 82 -4.03 13.31 1.46
N GLY A 83 -4.02 11.98 1.51
CA GLY A 83 -4.38 11.23 2.73
C GLY A 83 -3.48 11.58 3.93
N ALA A 84 -2.17 11.72 3.71
CA ALA A 84 -1.22 12.12 4.76
C ALA A 84 -1.48 13.55 5.27
N LYS A 85 -1.81 14.49 4.37
CA LYS A 85 -2.18 15.87 4.73
C LYS A 85 -3.50 15.94 5.48
N MET A 86 -4.48 15.14 5.06
CA MET A 86 -5.76 15.01 5.77
C MET A 86 -5.57 14.47 7.19
N ALA A 87 -4.65 13.50 7.39
CA ALA A 87 -4.31 13.01 8.72
C ALA A 87 -3.66 14.10 9.58
N ALA A 88 -2.73 14.87 9.01
CA ALA A 88 -2.11 15.98 9.72
C ALA A 88 -3.14 17.02 10.19
N GLU A 89 -4.08 17.39 9.32
CA GLU A 89 -5.17 18.31 9.66
C GLU A 89 -6.06 17.76 10.78
N TYR A 90 -6.48 16.49 10.66
CA TYR A 90 -7.33 15.83 11.65
C TYR A 90 -6.68 15.74 13.03
N LEU A 91 -5.39 15.44 13.08
CA LEU A 91 -4.62 15.29 14.31
C LEU A 91 -4.09 16.61 14.86
N GLY A 92 -4.19 17.72 14.11
CA GLY A 92 -3.59 19.00 14.46
C GLY A 92 -2.06 19.01 14.39
N ILE A 93 -1.48 18.16 13.53
CA ILE A 93 -0.05 18.06 13.30
C ILE A 93 0.42 19.17 12.36
N GLU A 94 1.56 19.80 12.67
CA GLU A 94 2.16 20.80 11.79
C GLU A 94 2.74 20.14 10.53
N LEU A 95 2.23 20.53 9.35
CA LEU A 95 2.82 20.21 8.06
C LEU A 95 3.95 21.19 7.76
N VAL A 96 5.20 20.80 8.00
CA VAL A 96 6.39 21.66 7.84
C VAL A 96 6.96 21.63 6.43
N TYR A 97 6.65 20.61 5.62
CA TYR A 97 6.99 20.55 4.20
C TYR A 97 5.91 19.80 3.41
N ASP A 98 5.32 20.49 2.45
CA ASP A 98 4.43 19.92 1.45
C ASP A 98 5.20 19.73 0.13
N GLY A 99 5.74 18.56 -0.06
CA GLY A 99 6.42 18.09 -1.27
C GLY A 99 5.52 17.25 -2.16
N GLU A 100 4.20 17.49 -2.15
CA GLU A 100 3.27 16.85 -3.08
C GLU A 100 3.72 17.06 -4.52
N ALA A 101 3.79 15.95 -5.28
CA ALA A 101 4.28 15.93 -6.66
C ALA A 101 5.71 16.45 -6.90
N ALA A 102 6.48 16.68 -5.83
CA ALA A 102 7.86 17.20 -5.96
C ALA A 102 8.86 16.12 -6.41
N VAL A 103 8.56 14.84 -6.21
CA VAL A 103 9.43 13.73 -6.57
C VAL A 103 9.19 13.34 -8.03
N ILE A 104 9.98 13.90 -8.93
CA ILE A 104 9.87 13.61 -10.37
C ILE A 104 10.67 12.35 -10.71
N PRO A 105 10.04 11.30 -11.26
CA PRO A 105 10.73 10.06 -11.63
C PRO A 105 11.93 10.29 -12.56
N GLY A 106 13.10 9.80 -12.17
CA GLY A 106 14.33 9.90 -12.97
C GLY A 106 15.00 11.27 -13.00
N ALA A 107 14.45 12.26 -12.28
CA ALA A 107 15.12 13.55 -12.07
C ALA A 107 16.08 13.48 -10.87
N ASP A 108 16.97 14.48 -10.76
CA ASP A 108 17.81 14.70 -9.58
C ASP A 108 16.92 15.04 -8.36
N GLN A 109 17.03 14.26 -7.31
CA GLN A 109 16.24 14.41 -6.09
C GLN A 109 16.92 15.34 -5.03
N THR A 110 18.08 15.89 -5.33
CA THR A 110 18.81 16.80 -4.41
C THR A 110 17.95 17.96 -3.89
N PRO A 111 17.09 18.61 -4.70
CA PRO A 111 16.21 19.67 -4.21
C PRO A 111 15.21 19.19 -3.15
N VAL A 112 14.62 17.99 -3.34
CA VAL A 112 13.69 17.38 -2.39
C VAL A 112 14.40 17.05 -1.08
N ILE A 113 15.59 16.43 -1.16
CA ILE A 113 16.44 16.10 0.00
C ILE A 113 16.77 17.38 0.80
N THR A 114 17.18 18.45 0.13
CA THR A 114 17.50 19.72 0.76
C THR A 114 16.30 20.29 1.50
N SER A 115 15.14 20.34 0.85
CA SER A 115 13.90 20.86 1.44
C SER A 115 13.45 20.04 2.66
N LEU A 116 13.58 18.71 2.60
CA LEU A 116 13.29 17.82 3.73
C LEU A 116 14.19 18.15 4.94
N ILE A 117 15.49 18.28 4.74
CA ILE A 117 16.45 18.60 5.81
C ILE A 117 16.16 19.97 6.41
N GLU A 118 15.92 20.98 5.57
CA GLU A 118 15.63 22.35 6.01
C GLU A 118 14.29 22.48 6.74
N SER A 119 13.32 21.59 6.48
CA SER A 119 12.00 21.62 7.10
C SER A 119 12.03 21.32 8.60
N GLY A 120 13.03 20.57 9.07
CA GLY A 120 13.11 20.14 10.46
C GLY A 120 12.01 19.15 10.86
N ALA A 121 11.44 18.41 9.89
CA ALA A 121 10.46 17.36 10.14
C ALA A 121 11.05 16.26 11.01
N ASN A 122 10.23 15.69 11.90
CA ASN A 122 10.55 14.48 12.66
C ASN A 122 9.70 13.25 12.23
N LEU A 123 8.76 13.45 11.31
CA LEU A 123 8.01 12.43 10.61
C LEU A 123 7.98 12.76 9.11
N VAL A 124 8.32 11.79 8.26
CA VAL A 124 8.21 11.90 6.81
C VAL A 124 7.28 10.81 6.29
N TRP A 125 6.27 11.20 5.50
CA TRP A 125 5.45 10.26 4.76
C TRP A 125 5.77 10.35 3.27
N ALA A 126 6.10 9.20 2.65
CA ALA A 126 6.51 9.12 1.26
C ALA A 126 5.53 8.28 0.43
N THR A 127 5.09 8.82 -0.71
CA THR A 127 4.30 8.10 -1.71
C THR A 127 5.02 8.11 -3.04
N THR A 128 6.03 7.26 -3.16
CA THR A 128 6.97 7.23 -4.30
C THR A 128 7.22 5.78 -4.73
N ALA A 129 7.92 5.59 -5.85
CA ALA A 129 8.44 4.27 -6.16
C ALA A 129 9.76 3.99 -5.40
N PRO A 130 10.12 2.70 -5.24
CA PRO A 130 11.29 2.29 -4.47
C PRO A 130 12.59 2.97 -4.90
N SER A 131 12.79 3.18 -6.20
CA SER A 131 14.02 3.82 -6.71
C SER A 131 14.18 5.26 -6.24
N SER A 132 13.11 6.07 -6.34
CA SER A 132 13.12 7.46 -5.86
C SER A 132 13.21 7.53 -4.34
N PHE A 133 12.52 6.63 -3.64
CA PHE A 133 12.63 6.53 -2.18
C PHE A 133 14.06 6.25 -1.74
N ALA A 134 14.72 5.24 -2.32
CA ALA A 134 16.09 4.88 -1.96
C ALA A 134 17.09 6.04 -2.17
N GLU A 135 16.93 6.81 -3.25
CA GLU A 135 17.76 7.98 -3.52
C GLU A 135 17.53 9.08 -2.47
N ILE A 136 16.26 9.42 -2.18
CA ILE A 136 15.92 10.49 -1.23
C ILE A 136 16.29 10.07 0.19
N PHE A 137 15.86 8.88 0.63
CA PHE A 137 16.14 8.36 1.96
C PHE A 137 17.65 8.22 2.21
N GLY A 138 18.37 7.62 1.25
CA GLY A 138 19.81 7.45 1.35
C GLY A 138 20.57 8.78 1.34
N GLY A 139 20.16 9.73 0.50
CA GLY A 139 20.76 11.06 0.44
C GLY A 139 20.51 11.90 1.70
N ALA A 140 19.34 11.76 2.32
CA ALA A 140 18.99 12.39 3.59
C ALA A 140 19.77 11.77 4.75
N ALA A 141 19.80 10.45 4.85
CA ALA A 141 20.54 9.71 5.87
C ALA A 141 22.06 10.00 5.82
N ALA A 142 22.64 10.07 4.63
CA ALA A 142 24.05 10.43 4.44
C ALA A 142 24.40 11.83 4.97
N GLN A 143 23.42 12.72 5.07
CA GLN A 143 23.57 14.06 5.66
C GLN A 143 23.14 14.12 7.13
N GLY A 144 22.83 12.97 7.76
CA GLY A 144 22.45 12.87 9.16
C GLY A 144 20.99 13.23 9.44
N PHE A 145 20.15 13.37 8.41
CA PHE A 145 18.73 13.60 8.59
C PHE A 145 18.01 12.25 8.72
N MET A 146 17.64 11.92 9.95
CA MET A 146 17.10 10.62 10.35
C MET A 146 15.80 10.75 11.15
N PRO A 147 14.75 11.42 10.60
CA PRO A 147 13.41 11.41 11.20
C PRO A 147 12.81 10.00 11.14
N ILE A 148 11.66 9.80 11.77
CA ILE A 148 10.83 8.61 11.50
C ILE A 148 10.28 8.71 10.07
N TRP A 149 10.35 7.61 9.33
CA TRP A 149 9.84 7.49 7.98
C TRP A 149 8.74 6.45 7.88
N GLY A 150 7.73 6.76 7.11
CA GLY A 150 6.76 5.82 6.60
C GLY A 150 6.40 6.13 5.16
N GLY A 151 5.60 5.28 4.56
CA GLY A 151 5.13 5.51 3.19
C GLY A 151 4.14 4.46 2.75
N ASN A 152 3.41 4.74 1.68
CA ASN A 152 2.50 3.78 1.07
C ASN A 152 3.22 2.50 0.61
N SER A 153 2.52 1.39 0.62
CA SER A 153 3.06 0.05 0.34
C SER A 153 4.01 -0.01 -0.88
N PRO A 154 3.73 0.63 -2.04
CA PRO A 154 4.66 0.60 -3.16
C PRO A 154 5.97 1.37 -2.96
N THR A 155 6.11 2.17 -1.90
CA THR A 155 7.33 2.96 -1.64
C THR A 155 8.50 2.08 -1.21
N TYR A 156 8.23 1.02 -0.45
CA TYR A 156 9.23 0.14 0.13
C TYR A 156 9.52 -1.09 -0.75
N ASN A 157 10.76 -1.58 -0.64
CA ASN A 157 11.16 -2.88 -1.17
C ASN A 157 12.10 -3.56 -0.17
N TYR A 158 11.72 -4.74 0.33
CA TYR A 158 12.51 -5.52 1.30
C TYR A 158 13.95 -5.78 0.84
N GLN A 159 14.23 -5.78 -0.46
CA GLN A 159 15.59 -5.95 -1.01
C GLN A 159 16.54 -4.80 -0.65
N PHE A 160 16.03 -3.67 -0.16
CA PHE A 160 16.87 -2.61 0.39
C PHE A 160 17.68 -3.09 1.60
N LEU A 161 17.21 -4.12 2.29
CA LEU A 161 17.94 -4.73 3.42
C LEU A 161 19.20 -5.50 2.97
N ALA A 162 19.34 -5.81 1.68
CA ALA A 162 20.60 -6.30 1.09
C ALA A 162 21.55 -5.16 0.66
N SER A 163 21.23 -3.90 0.96
CA SER A 163 21.99 -2.73 0.53
C SER A 163 22.58 -1.97 1.72
N PRO A 164 23.46 -0.96 1.50
CA PRO A 164 23.95 -0.07 2.56
C PRO A 164 22.88 0.73 3.28
N LEU A 165 21.62 0.75 2.81
CA LEU A 165 20.50 1.42 3.47
C LEU A 165 19.97 0.66 4.69
N ALA A 166 20.26 -0.65 4.80
CA ALA A 166 19.69 -1.52 5.83
C ALA A 166 19.79 -0.96 7.26
N PRO A 167 20.93 -0.46 7.76
CA PRO A 167 21.02 0.05 9.11
C PRO A 167 20.17 1.31 9.36
N ALA A 168 19.99 2.14 8.32
CA ALA A 168 19.18 3.34 8.43
C ALA A 168 17.68 3.00 8.39
N LEU A 169 17.29 2.04 7.54
CA LEU A 169 15.92 1.54 7.47
C LEU A 169 15.49 0.88 8.78
N ASP A 170 16.33 0.02 9.33
CA ASP A 170 16.12 -0.64 10.62
C ASP A 170 15.91 0.37 11.76
N ALA A 171 16.60 1.51 11.69
CA ALA A 171 16.54 2.51 12.75
C ALA A 171 15.28 3.40 12.71
N VAL A 172 14.73 3.71 11.54
CA VAL A 172 13.74 4.79 11.43
C VAL A 172 12.60 4.52 10.42
N TYR A 173 12.57 3.40 9.69
CA TYR A 173 11.56 3.18 8.67
C TYR A 173 10.50 2.17 9.09
N TYR A 174 9.24 2.55 8.92
CA TYR A 174 8.09 1.68 9.12
C TYR A 174 7.39 1.42 7.78
N TYR A 175 7.27 0.16 7.44
CA TYR A 175 6.64 -0.29 6.21
C TYR A 175 5.12 -0.36 6.36
N SER A 176 4.39 0.39 5.55
CA SER A 176 2.93 0.23 5.42
C SER A 176 2.59 -0.78 4.32
N SER A 177 1.53 -1.54 4.51
CA SER A 177 1.05 -2.51 3.52
C SER A 177 -0.45 -2.75 3.64
N TYR A 178 -1.05 -3.24 2.59
CA TYR A 178 -2.46 -3.67 2.57
C TYR A 178 -2.64 -5.17 2.79
N VAL A 179 -1.54 -5.92 2.75
CA VAL A 179 -1.50 -7.37 3.00
C VAL A 179 -0.41 -7.69 4.02
N LEU A 180 -0.49 -8.85 4.63
CA LEU A 180 0.59 -9.34 5.48
C LEU A 180 1.86 -9.57 4.65
N ALA A 181 3.01 -9.15 5.20
CA ALA A 181 4.33 -9.48 4.66
C ALA A 181 4.58 -11.00 4.73
N TRP A 182 5.57 -11.49 3.99
CA TRP A 182 5.92 -12.91 3.98
C TRP A 182 6.08 -13.47 5.39
N ASN A 183 5.31 -14.51 5.69
CA ASN A 183 5.37 -15.25 6.96
C ASN A 183 5.19 -14.39 8.24
N SER A 184 4.56 -13.23 8.13
CA SER A 184 4.42 -12.25 9.23
C SER A 184 3.15 -12.41 10.06
N GLY A 185 2.35 -13.44 9.87
CA GLY A 185 1.11 -13.63 10.64
C GLY A 185 0.71 -15.09 10.73
N ASP A 186 0.03 -15.45 11.82
CA ASP A 186 -0.45 -16.83 12.07
C ASP A 186 -1.90 -17.00 11.58
N THR A 187 -2.17 -16.65 10.30
CA THR A 187 -3.50 -16.75 9.70
C THR A 187 -3.63 -18.01 8.85
N PRO A 188 -4.88 -18.52 8.62
CA PRO A 188 -5.09 -19.66 7.72
C PRO A 188 -4.55 -19.41 6.31
N GLY A 189 -4.77 -18.21 5.77
CA GLY A 189 -4.28 -17.82 4.44
C GLY A 189 -2.77 -17.81 4.34
N MET A 190 -2.07 -17.28 5.35
CA MET A 190 -0.60 -17.28 5.38
C MET A 190 -0.05 -18.71 5.41
N LYS A 191 -0.57 -19.56 6.28
CA LYS A 191 -0.17 -20.98 6.37
C LYS A 191 -0.39 -21.71 5.05
N HIS A 192 -1.54 -21.49 4.42
CA HIS A 192 -1.87 -22.12 3.13
C HIS A 192 -0.93 -21.64 2.02
N MET A 193 -0.77 -20.33 1.87
CA MET A 193 0.11 -19.74 0.86
C MET A 193 1.55 -20.25 1.01
N VAL A 194 2.10 -20.19 2.22
CA VAL A 194 3.48 -20.63 2.48
C VAL A 194 3.66 -22.12 2.15
N ALA A 195 2.74 -22.96 2.59
CA ALA A 195 2.81 -24.41 2.33
C ALA A 195 2.76 -24.74 0.83
N GLU A 196 1.86 -24.09 0.07
CA GLU A 196 1.73 -24.30 -1.37
C GLU A 196 2.96 -23.79 -2.14
N LEU A 197 3.49 -22.63 -1.77
CA LEU A 197 4.69 -22.09 -2.41
C LEU A 197 5.93 -22.94 -2.08
N GLN A 198 6.08 -23.41 -0.85
CA GLN A 198 7.15 -24.34 -0.47
C GLN A 198 7.10 -25.64 -1.25
N ALA A 199 5.90 -26.16 -1.53
CA ALA A 199 5.74 -27.37 -2.33
C ALA A 199 6.04 -27.16 -3.83
N ARG A 200 5.79 -25.96 -4.37
CA ARG A 200 5.83 -25.70 -5.81
C ARG A 200 7.10 -24.98 -6.27
N ILE A 201 7.63 -24.08 -5.46
CA ILE A 201 8.76 -23.21 -5.84
C ILE A 201 9.78 -23.05 -4.71
N PRO A 202 10.24 -24.13 -4.05
CA PRO A 202 11.09 -24.05 -2.86
C PRO A 202 12.40 -23.29 -3.08
N ASP A 203 12.94 -23.32 -4.30
CA ASP A 203 14.24 -22.72 -4.63
C ASP A 203 14.14 -21.23 -5.03
N LYS A 204 12.95 -20.64 -5.00
CA LYS A 204 12.78 -19.22 -5.33
C LYS A 204 13.11 -18.34 -4.11
N PRO A 205 13.69 -17.14 -4.32
CA PRO A 205 13.92 -16.18 -3.25
C PRO A 205 12.63 -15.82 -2.51
N LEU A 206 12.72 -15.47 -1.24
CA LEU A 206 11.60 -14.92 -0.47
C LEU A 206 11.12 -13.60 -1.09
N SER A 207 9.83 -13.32 -0.92
CA SER A 207 9.26 -12.06 -1.39
C SER A 207 7.93 -11.76 -0.71
N ASP A 208 7.75 -10.52 -0.23
CA ASP A 208 6.44 -10.02 0.24
C ASP A 208 5.41 -9.95 -0.89
N TYR A 209 5.87 -9.80 -2.13
CA TYR A 209 4.99 -9.76 -3.31
C TYR A 209 4.27 -11.08 -3.58
N TYR A 210 4.69 -12.20 -2.98
CA TYR A 210 3.90 -13.43 -3.05
C TYR A 210 2.53 -13.27 -2.38
N ALA A 211 2.45 -12.55 -1.26
CA ALA A 211 1.17 -12.30 -0.60
C ALA A 211 0.24 -11.45 -1.48
N VAL A 212 0.78 -10.42 -2.14
CA VAL A 212 0.01 -9.60 -3.09
C VAL A 212 -0.51 -10.43 -4.25
N GLY A 213 0.37 -11.17 -4.95
CA GLY A 213 -0.05 -12.01 -6.08
C GLY A 213 -1.01 -13.14 -5.69
N TRP A 214 -0.86 -13.69 -4.49
CA TRP A 214 -1.74 -14.73 -3.96
C TRP A 214 -3.15 -14.20 -3.69
N THR A 215 -3.26 -13.07 -3.03
CA THR A 215 -4.54 -12.45 -2.69
C THR A 215 -5.26 -11.89 -3.93
N GLU A 216 -4.55 -11.34 -4.91
CA GLU A 216 -5.13 -10.97 -6.22
C GLU A 216 -5.71 -12.20 -6.94
N ALA A 217 -5.00 -13.33 -6.89
CA ALA A 217 -5.50 -14.59 -7.46
C ALA A 217 -6.71 -15.13 -6.67
N MET A 218 -6.75 -14.96 -5.34
CA MET A 218 -7.93 -15.33 -4.53
C MET A 218 -9.15 -14.52 -4.92
N ALA A 219 -9.00 -13.21 -5.14
CA ALA A 219 -10.09 -12.34 -5.60
C ALA A 219 -10.63 -12.80 -6.96
N ALA A 220 -9.75 -12.97 -7.93
CA ALA A 220 -10.13 -13.44 -9.26
C ALA A 220 -10.82 -14.81 -9.21
N HIS A 221 -10.30 -15.74 -8.42
CA HIS A 221 -10.83 -17.09 -8.29
C HIS A 221 -12.25 -17.08 -7.70
N GLN A 222 -12.48 -16.39 -6.58
CA GLN A 222 -13.77 -16.34 -5.92
C GLN A 222 -14.85 -15.65 -6.77
N ILE A 223 -14.48 -14.58 -7.50
CA ILE A 223 -15.38 -13.94 -8.46
C ILE A 223 -15.77 -14.90 -9.58
N LEU A 224 -14.80 -15.63 -10.16
CA LEU A 224 -15.07 -16.60 -11.22
C LEU A 224 -15.87 -17.80 -10.72
N GLU A 225 -15.67 -18.26 -9.48
CA GLU A 225 -16.51 -19.29 -8.86
C GLU A 225 -17.96 -18.83 -8.73
N THR A 226 -18.19 -17.58 -8.28
CA THR A 226 -19.52 -17.00 -8.21
C THR A 226 -20.18 -16.92 -9.59
N ALA A 227 -19.46 -16.46 -10.62
CA ALA A 227 -19.96 -16.43 -11.99
C ALA A 227 -20.32 -17.82 -12.51
N ALA A 228 -19.50 -18.82 -12.20
CA ALA A 228 -19.76 -20.22 -12.58
C ALA A 228 -21.00 -20.79 -11.87
N GLN A 229 -21.18 -20.50 -10.58
CA GLN A 229 -22.38 -20.89 -9.82
C GLN A 229 -23.63 -20.24 -10.38
N ASN A 230 -23.55 -18.97 -10.81
CA ASN A 230 -24.62 -18.23 -11.49
C ASN A 230 -24.86 -18.75 -12.92
N LYS A 231 -23.99 -19.62 -13.44
CA LYS A 231 -24.00 -20.15 -14.82
C LYS A 231 -23.90 -19.04 -15.88
N ASP A 232 -23.25 -17.96 -15.56
CA ASP A 232 -23.00 -16.84 -16.48
C ASP A 232 -21.51 -16.45 -16.45
N MET A 233 -20.74 -17.05 -17.36
CA MET A 233 -19.32 -16.77 -17.57
C MET A 233 -19.09 -15.73 -18.69
N THR A 234 -20.11 -14.97 -19.05
CA THR A 234 -19.95 -13.82 -19.94
C THR A 234 -19.24 -12.67 -19.22
N ARG A 235 -18.73 -11.67 -19.97
CA ARG A 235 -18.14 -10.46 -19.36
C ARG A 235 -19.10 -9.81 -18.36
N ALA A 236 -20.35 -9.63 -18.75
CA ALA A 236 -21.39 -9.05 -17.89
C ALA A 236 -21.66 -9.93 -16.64
N GLY A 237 -21.69 -11.26 -16.82
CA GLY A 237 -21.87 -12.19 -15.72
C GLY A 237 -20.73 -12.18 -14.70
N VAL A 238 -19.48 -12.02 -15.17
CA VAL A 238 -18.31 -11.90 -14.27
C VAL A 238 -18.34 -10.57 -13.49
N ILE A 239 -18.72 -9.47 -14.14
CA ILE A 239 -18.89 -8.17 -13.46
C ILE A 239 -20.03 -8.24 -12.42
N ALA A 240 -21.15 -8.86 -12.77
CA ALA A 240 -22.25 -9.08 -11.85
C ALA A 240 -21.82 -9.94 -10.65
N ALA A 241 -21.10 -11.02 -10.90
CA ALA A 241 -20.57 -11.90 -9.87
C ALA A 241 -19.60 -11.18 -8.92
N ALA A 242 -18.77 -10.27 -9.42
CA ALA A 242 -17.90 -9.46 -8.57
C ALA A 242 -18.70 -8.63 -7.56
N ASN A 243 -19.82 -8.05 -8.00
CA ASN A 243 -20.71 -7.27 -7.11
C ASN A 243 -21.46 -8.13 -6.07
N GLU A 244 -21.53 -9.44 -6.25
CA GLU A 244 -22.15 -10.37 -5.30
C GLU A 244 -21.12 -11.05 -4.39
N THR A 245 -19.84 -10.97 -4.74
CA THR A 245 -18.76 -11.65 -4.03
C THR A 245 -18.21 -10.76 -2.91
N VAL A 246 -18.09 -11.35 -1.72
CA VAL A 246 -17.20 -10.84 -0.68
C VAL A 246 -15.98 -11.75 -0.64
N VAL A 247 -14.86 -11.24 -1.11
CA VAL A 247 -13.59 -11.99 -1.16
C VAL A 247 -13.08 -12.23 0.25
N ASP A 248 -12.94 -13.51 0.61
CA ASP A 248 -12.31 -13.94 1.85
C ASP A 248 -10.82 -14.20 1.60
N TYR A 249 -9.96 -13.33 2.11
CA TYR A 249 -8.51 -13.49 2.03
C TYR A 249 -7.93 -14.38 3.13
N GLN A 250 -8.75 -15.02 3.95
CA GLN A 250 -8.34 -15.92 5.03
C GLN A 250 -7.33 -15.27 6.00
N GLY A 251 -7.47 -13.97 6.21
CA GLY A 251 -6.62 -13.19 7.11
C GLY A 251 -5.28 -12.72 6.52
N LEU A 252 -5.02 -12.90 5.22
CA LEU A 252 -3.87 -12.28 4.52
C LEU A 252 -4.08 -10.79 4.32
N ALA A 253 -5.32 -10.37 4.15
CA ALA A 253 -5.79 -9.01 4.03
C ALA A 253 -7.19 -8.89 4.63
N PRO A 254 -7.70 -7.67 4.91
CA PRO A 254 -9.11 -7.45 5.20
C PRO A 254 -9.99 -7.92 4.04
N ASN A 255 -11.15 -8.52 4.35
CA ASN A 255 -12.07 -9.01 3.33
C ASN A 255 -12.58 -7.88 2.44
N GLN A 256 -12.79 -8.16 1.14
CA GLN A 256 -13.15 -7.17 0.14
C GLN A 256 -14.49 -7.49 -0.52
N GLY A 257 -15.44 -6.56 -0.47
CA GLY A 257 -16.66 -6.57 -1.29
C GLY A 257 -16.59 -5.53 -2.42
N TYR A 258 -17.53 -5.65 -3.39
CA TYR A 258 -17.67 -4.67 -4.48
C TYR A 258 -19.13 -4.28 -4.71
N GLY A 259 -20.04 -4.83 -3.92
CA GLY A 259 -21.48 -4.61 -4.04
C GLY A 259 -21.99 -3.55 -3.08
N GLY A 260 -23.09 -2.88 -3.45
CA GLY A 260 -23.72 -1.83 -2.64
C GLY A 260 -23.17 -0.45 -2.94
N GLU A 261 -23.35 0.46 -1.99
CA GLU A 261 -22.79 1.82 -2.03
C GLU A 261 -21.30 1.78 -1.67
N VAL A 262 -20.51 2.71 -2.19
CA VAL A 262 -19.06 2.73 -1.99
C VAL A 262 -18.67 2.68 -0.52
N ASN A 263 -19.37 3.44 0.33
CA ASN A 263 -19.08 3.48 1.76
C ASN A 263 -19.36 2.16 2.49
N ASP A 264 -20.14 1.25 1.90
CA ASP A 264 -20.45 -0.06 2.49
C ASP A 264 -19.36 -1.10 2.26
N TYR A 265 -18.54 -0.94 1.19
CA TYR A 265 -17.56 -1.95 0.80
C TYR A 265 -16.10 -1.47 0.75
N ILE A 266 -15.85 -0.16 0.75
CA ILE A 266 -14.47 0.37 0.69
C ILE A 266 -13.67 -0.07 1.92
N VAL A 267 -12.53 -0.70 1.70
CA VAL A 267 -11.65 -1.15 2.79
C VAL A 267 -10.87 0.03 3.34
N ARG A 268 -10.81 0.15 4.66
CA ARG A 268 -10.16 1.26 5.37
C ARG A 268 -8.98 0.83 6.22
N GLU A 269 -8.72 -0.48 6.29
CA GLU A 269 -7.69 -1.07 7.14
C GLU A 269 -6.40 -1.29 6.36
N SER A 270 -5.26 -1.08 7.02
CA SER A 270 -3.92 -1.38 6.50
C SER A 270 -3.06 -2.02 7.59
N TYR A 271 -1.83 -2.41 7.26
CA TYR A 271 -0.88 -2.97 8.21
C TYR A 271 0.33 -2.05 8.35
N ILE A 272 0.97 -2.08 9.50
CA ILE A 272 2.28 -1.43 9.74
C ILE A 272 3.26 -2.49 10.23
N PHE A 273 4.46 -2.43 9.70
CA PHE A 273 5.57 -3.29 10.05
C PHE A 273 6.78 -2.45 10.47
N ASP A 274 7.41 -2.85 11.54
CA ASP A 274 8.76 -2.43 11.89
C ASP A 274 9.76 -3.19 11.01
N ILE A 275 10.80 -2.53 10.54
CA ILE A 275 11.82 -3.14 9.69
C ILE A 275 13.00 -3.53 10.55
N GLN A 276 13.31 -4.82 10.58
CA GLN A 276 14.41 -5.42 11.36
C GLN A 276 15.40 -6.09 10.42
N ALA A 277 16.52 -5.44 10.18
CA ALA A 277 17.51 -5.90 9.20
C ALA A 277 18.22 -7.20 9.62
N ASP A 278 18.30 -7.48 10.91
CA ASP A 278 18.88 -8.71 11.46
C ASP A 278 18.00 -9.96 11.21
N LEU A 279 16.72 -9.78 10.90
CA LEU A 279 15.81 -10.85 10.52
C LEU A 279 15.82 -11.15 9.01
N PHE A 280 16.44 -10.27 8.21
CA PHE A 280 16.50 -10.44 6.76
C PHE A 280 17.69 -11.34 6.37
N ASP A 281 17.42 -12.34 5.53
CA ASP A 281 18.43 -13.19 4.91
C ASP A 281 18.28 -13.12 3.38
N ALA A 282 19.26 -12.51 2.72
CA ALA A 282 19.27 -12.33 1.26
C ALA A 282 19.35 -13.65 0.49
N GLU A 283 19.88 -14.70 1.12
CA GLU A 283 20.02 -16.04 0.52
C GLU A 283 18.85 -16.97 0.84
N ALA A 284 17.89 -16.52 1.68
CA ALA A 284 16.74 -17.32 2.05
C ALA A 284 15.84 -17.59 0.85
N THR A 285 15.34 -18.81 0.78
CA THR A 285 14.39 -19.26 -0.24
C THR A 285 13.05 -19.60 0.40
N VAL A 286 12.04 -19.71 -0.44
CA VAL A 286 10.70 -20.16 -0.02
C VAL A 286 10.77 -21.48 0.76
N GLY A 287 11.61 -22.42 0.32
CA GLY A 287 11.77 -23.75 0.96
C GLY A 287 12.58 -23.72 2.25
N SER A 288 13.52 -22.80 2.41
CA SER A 288 14.30 -22.67 3.64
C SER A 288 13.53 -21.98 4.76
N GLY A 289 12.44 -21.31 4.43
CA GLY A 289 11.75 -20.39 5.36
C GLY A 289 12.56 -19.13 5.57
N GLY A 290 12.21 -18.35 6.58
CA GLY A 290 12.87 -17.09 6.91
C GLY A 290 11.91 -15.90 6.87
N SER A 291 12.48 -14.71 6.95
CA SER A 291 11.76 -13.44 7.01
C SER A 291 12.29 -12.47 5.96
N THR A 292 11.44 -11.57 5.51
CA THR A 292 11.79 -10.40 4.69
C THR A 292 12.21 -9.19 5.54
N GLY A 293 12.32 -9.37 6.88
CA GLY A 293 12.68 -8.32 7.82
C GLY A 293 11.49 -7.48 8.31
N ALA A 294 10.27 -7.77 7.86
CA ALA A 294 9.07 -7.04 8.27
C ALA A 294 8.42 -7.67 9.51
N VAL A 295 8.28 -6.92 10.60
CA VAL A 295 7.68 -7.35 11.87
C VAL A 295 6.37 -6.61 12.10
N LEU A 296 5.25 -7.35 12.07
CA LEU A 296 3.91 -6.79 12.21
C LEU A 296 3.75 -6.04 13.54
N GLN A 297 3.27 -4.82 13.46
CA GLN A 297 2.93 -3.98 14.59
C GLN A 297 1.42 -4.02 14.88
N GLY A 298 1.02 -3.73 16.11
CA GLY A 298 -0.39 -3.71 16.52
C GLY A 298 -1.10 -5.07 16.55
N GLY A 299 -0.45 -6.14 16.13
CA GLY A 299 -0.99 -7.52 16.15
C GLY A 299 -2.05 -7.83 15.10
N GLY A 300 -2.34 -6.91 14.18
CA GLY A 300 -3.34 -7.06 13.11
C GLY A 300 -3.43 -5.81 12.23
N PRO A 301 -4.46 -5.72 11.39
CA PRO A 301 -4.69 -4.50 10.64
C PRO A 301 -5.03 -3.33 11.56
N ILE A 302 -4.61 -2.14 11.14
CA ILE A 302 -4.88 -0.87 11.82
C ILE A 302 -5.88 -0.05 11.03
N MET A 303 -6.67 0.77 11.73
CA MET A 303 -7.60 1.72 11.14
C MET A 303 -7.67 2.95 12.04
N SER A 304 -7.28 4.11 11.53
CA SER A 304 -7.42 5.38 12.25
C SER A 304 -8.89 5.79 12.40
N ASP A 305 -9.19 6.58 13.40
CA ASP A 305 -10.53 7.14 13.58
C ASP A 305 -10.95 7.95 12.35
N GLN A 306 -10.02 8.68 11.75
CA GLN A 306 -10.28 9.43 10.54
C GLN A 306 -10.65 8.54 9.35
N ALA A 307 -9.87 7.48 9.08
CA ALA A 307 -10.16 6.56 7.97
C ALA A 307 -11.50 5.84 8.17
N ARG A 308 -11.82 5.46 9.42
CA ARG A 308 -13.08 4.83 9.78
C ARG A 308 -14.27 5.74 9.51
N ASP A 309 -14.18 6.99 9.93
CA ASP A 309 -15.30 7.95 9.94
C ASP A 309 -15.39 8.77 8.64
N HIS A 310 -14.40 8.65 7.76
CA HIS A 310 -14.38 9.34 6.47
C HIS A 310 -15.50 8.84 5.56
N VAL A 311 -16.37 9.76 5.13
CA VAL A 311 -17.41 9.48 4.15
C VAL A 311 -16.83 9.70 2.75
N TYR A 312 -16.76 8.64 1.97
CA TYR A 312 -16.33 8.72 0.57
C TYR A 312 -17.38 9.47 -0.25
N GLU A 313 -17.03 10.59 -0.80
CA GLU A 313 -17.83 11.37 -1.74
C GLU A 313 -17.17 11.39 -3.15
N SER A 314 -15.86 11.38 -3.19
CA SER A 314 -15.04 11.36 -4.40
C SER A 314 -13.62 10.88 -4.06
N ALA A 315 -12.77 10.71 -5.08
CA ALA A 315 -11.34 10.45 -4.88
C ALA A 315 -10.71 11.53 -3.98
N CYS A 316 -9.75 11.14 -3.14
CA CYS A 316 -8.97 12.09 -2.34
C CYS A 316 -8.15 13.03 -3.24
N PHE A 317 -7.64 12.51 -4.34
CA PHE A 317 -6.99 13.29 -5.40
C PHE A 317 -7.72 13.07 -6.73
N SER A 318 -8.00 14.13 -7.46
CA SER A 318 -8.52 14.08 -8.83
C SER A 318 -7.54 14.79 -9.75
N ALA A 319 -7.00 14.06 -10.73
CA ALA A 319 -6.32 14.70 -11.84
C ALA A 319 -7.36 15.53 -12.62
N GLY A 320 -7.21 16.85 -12.62
CA GLY A 320 -8.12 17.78 -13.25
C GLY A 320 -8.14 17.65 -14.78
#